data_720ab5c7f86ffe586c61ba94671857a9
#
_entry.id   720ab5c7f86ffe586c61ba94671857a9
#
_cell.length_a   1.000
_cell.length_b   1.000
_cell.length_c   1.000
_cell.angle_alpha   90.00
_cell.angle_beta   90.00
_cell.angle_gamma   90.00
#
_symmetry.space_group_name_H-M   'P 1'
#
loop_
_entity.id
_entity.type
_entity.pdbx_description
1 polymer ?
#
loop_
_entity_poly.entity_id
_entity_poly.type
_entity_poly.pdbx_seq_one_letter_code
_entity_poly.pdbx_strand_id
1 'polypeptide(L)'
;SAKAFNGDVTTWRPGEATRMDSMFQGAVSFNRDISAWTVGRVTSMHSMFFEASSFNQDLSAWDVSRVTMVYYIFYRATSFDGDLTGWNLGKVTDLSSAPNSGYHTRSIFSGTSSLTGNVVGWNVSSVTAMDYLFSSKPSFDCDLSAWDVGRVTQMEAMFQSAKAFNGDVTTWRPGEAT
;
A
#
# COMPACT_ATOMS: atom_id res chain seq x y z
N SER A 1 -5.74 21.99 -0.13
CA SER A 1 -5.73 20.70 0.58
C SER A 1 -6.60 20.78 1.83
N ALA A 2 -7.41 19.75 2.09
CA ALA A 2 -8.31 19.69 3.25
C ALA A 2 -7.56 19.22 4.51
N LYS A 3 -6.49 19.91 4.92
CA LYS A 3 -5.59 19.48 6.02
C LYS A 3 -6.33 19.16 7.31
N ALA A 4 -7.39 19.90 7.65
CA ALA A 4 -8.17 19.72 8.88
C ALA A 4 -9.38 18.79 8.67
N PHE A 5 -9.53 18.19 7.48
CA PHE A 5 -10.69 17.34 7.23
C PHE A 5 -10.62 16.08 8.09
N ASN A 6 -11.62 15.89 8.94
CA ASN A 6 -11.92 14.68 9.71
C ASN A 6 -13.44 14.55 9.87
N GLY A 7 -14.20 14.96 8.84
CA GLY A 7 -15.65 14.87 8.82
C GLY A 7 -16.14 13.42 8.90
N ASP A 8 -17.37 13.23 9.32
CA ASP A 8 -18.00 11.92 9.36
C ASP A 8 -18.32 11.47 7.92
N VAL A 9 -17.70 10.37 7.52
CA VAL A 9 -17.88 9.70 6.22
C VAL A 9 -18.38 8.27 6.38
N THR A 10 -18.73 7.87 7.60
CA THR A 10 -19.11 6.48 7.92
C THR A 10 -20.41 6.04 7.24
N THR A 11 -21.25 7.02 6.88
CA THR A 11 -22.52 6.77 6.18
C THR A 11 -22.36 6.75 4.66
N TRP A 12 -21.21 7.12 4.13
CA TRP A 12 -20.99 7.12 2.68
C TRP A 12 -21.02 5.69 2.13
N ARG A 13 -21.53 5.55 0.93
CA ARG A 13 -21.67 4.27 0.24
C ARG A 13 -21.08 4.37 -1.16
N PRO A 14 -19.73 4.33 -1.28
CA PRO A 14 -19.07 4.55 -2.57
C PRO A 14 -19.11 3.35 -3.53
N GLY A 15 -20.04 2.43 -3.37
CA GLY A 15 -20.09 1.16 -4.10
C GLY A 15 -20.12 1.25 -5.63
N GLU A 16 -20.52 2.40 -6.19
CA GLU A 16 -20.48 2.64 -7.64
C GLU A 16 -19.18 3.31 -8.09
N ALA A 17 -18.32 3.76 -7.17
CA ALA A 17 -17.07 4.42 -7.53
C ALA A 17 -16.12 3.46 -8.25
N THR A 18 -15.55 3.91 -9.35
CA THR A 18 -14.51 3.18 -10.09
C THR A 18 -13.12 3.76 -9.84
N ARG A 19 -13.01 4.99 -9.31
CA ARG A 19 -11.77 5.66 -8.95
C ARG A 19 -11.93 6.39 -7.62
N MET A 20 -10.91 6.30 -6.78
CA MET A 20 -10.82 7.03 -5.50
C MET A 20 -9.48 7.77 -5.38
N ASP A 21 -8.93 8.20 -6.53
CA ASP A 21 -7.64 8.86 -6.57
C ASP A 21 -7.64 10.14 -5.73
N SER A 22 -6.61 10.30 -4.91
CA SER A 22 -6.37 11.50 -4.11
C SER A 22 -7.50 11.91 -3.16
N MET A 23 -8.46 11.02 -2.87
CA MET A 23 -9.68 11.36 -2.13
C MET A 23 -9.41 11.99 -0.76
N PHE A 24 -8.40 11.50 -0.05
CA PHE A 24 -7.95 12.02 1.25
C PHE A 24 -6.52 12.57 1.19
N GLN A 25 -6.04 12.96 0.01
CA GLN A 25 -4.71 13.53 -0.16
C GLN A 25 -4.52 14.77 0.69
N GLY A 26 -3.51 14.76 1.57
CA GLY A 26 -3.19 15.87 2.46
C GLY A 26 -4.24 16.12 3.56
N ALA A 27 -5.15 15.19 3.80
CA ALA A 27 -6.10 15.24 4.91
C ALA A 27 -5.40 14.77 6.20
N VAL A 28 -4.49 15.59 6.73
CA VAL A 28 -3.58 15.22 7.83
C VAL A 28 -4.28 14.80 9.11
N SER A 29 -5.52 15.27 9.34
CA SER A 29 -6.32 14.93 10.53
C SER A 29 -7.29 13.77 10.29
N PHE A 30 -7.40 13.26 9.06
CA PHE A 30 -8.39 12.24 8.72
C PHE A 30 -8.00 10.88 9.34
N ASN A 31 -8.92 10.35 10.16
CA ASN A 31 -8.79 9.01 10.76
C ASN A 31 -10.16 8.41 11.08
N ARG A 32 -11.17 8.57 10.21
CA ARG A 32 -12.49 7.97 10.40
C ARG A 32 -12.52 6.54 9.92
N ASP A 33 -13.31 5.73 10.59
CA ASP A 33 -13.55 4.35 10.18
C ASP A 33 -14.28 4.31 8.82
N ILE A 34 -13.63 3.67 7.86
CA ILE A 34 -14.12 3.46 6.50
C ILE A 34 -14.10 1.97 6.12
N SER A 35 -13.93 1.08 7.10
CA SER A 35 -13.87 -0.37 6.90
C SER A 35 -15.11 -0.93 6.22
N ALA A 36 -16.28 -0.34 6.49
CA ALA A 36 -17.57 -0.74 5.91
C ALA A 36 -17.80 -0.24 4.47
N TRP A 37 -16.86 0.49 3.87
CA TRP A 37 -17.03 0.95 2.50
C TRP A 37 -16.94 -0.21 1.49
N THR A 38 -17.88 -0.25 0.56
CA THR A 38 -17.83 -1.18 -0.56
C THR A 38 -17.01 -0.58 -1.70
N VAL A 39 -15.81 -1.15 -1.94
CA VAL A 39 -14.86 -0.62 -2.94
C VAL A 39 -14.59 -1.59 -4.10
N GLY A 40 -15.34 -2.69 -4.18
CA GLY A 40 -15.10 -3.77 -5.14
C GLY A 40 -15.22 -3.41 -6.63
N ARG A 41 -15.66 -2.18 -6.98
CA ARG A 41 -15.65 -1.66 -8.36
C ARG A 41 -14.48 -0.72 -8.65
N VAL A 42 -13.69 -0.36 -7.63
CA VAL A 42 -12.58 0.57 -7.77
C VAL A 42 -11.43 -0.06 -8.53
N THR A 43 -10.91 0.67 -9.50
CA THR A 43 -9.76 0.26 -10.32
C THR A 43 -8.52 1.10 -10.05
N SER A 44 -8.66 2.28 -9.44
CA SER A 44 -7.55 3.16 -9.10
C SER A 44 -7.75 3.80 -7.74
N MET A 45 -6.72 3.75 -6.90
CA MET A 45 -6.61 4.38 -5.59
C MET A 45 -5.32 5.23 -5.49
N HIS A 46 -4.83 5.72 -6.64
CA HIS A 46 -3.62 6.55 -6.69
C HIS A 46 -3.66 7.68 -5.67
N SER A 47 -2.64 7.79 -4.81
CA SER A 47 -2.51 8.85 -3.80
C SER A 47 -3.68 9.00 -2.82
N MET A 48 -4.53 7.99 -2.65
CA MET A 48 -5.77 8.13 -1.88
C MET A 48 -5.53 8.68 -0.47
N PHE A 49 -4.50 8.21 0.23
CA PHE A 49 -4.11 8.64 1.58
C PHE A 49 -2.73 9.32 1.60
N PHE A 50 -2.31 9.90 0.47
CA PHE A 50 -1.04 10.63 0.37
C PHE A 50 -0.99 11.75 1.42
N GLU A 51 0.02 11.73 2.29
CA GLU A 51 0.18 12.69 3.41
C GLU A 51 -1.02 12.76 4.39
N ALA A 52 -1.86 11.74 4.44
CA ALA A 52 -2.88 11.59 5.48
C ALA A 52 -2.23 11.08 6.78
N SER A 53 -1.48 11.93 7.47
CA SER A 53 -0.52 11.55 8.51
C SER A 53 -1.15 10.92 9.76
N SER A 54 -2.43 11.18 10.05
CA SER A 54 -3.14 10.58 11.18
C SER A 54 -3.90 9.30 10.81
N PHE A 55 -3.98 8.97 9.51
CA PHE A 55 -4.79 7.83 9.05
C PHE A 55 -4.17 6.50 9.50
N ASN A 56 -4.98 5.70 10.23
CA ASN A 56 -4.61 4.38 10.73
C ASN A 56 -5.85 3.51 10.97
N GLN A 57 -6.61 3.20 9.91
CA GLN A 57 -7.80 2.36 10.00
C GLN A 57 -7.58 1.01 9.34
N ASP A 58 -8.34 0.02 9.82
CA ASP A 58 -8.39 -1.32 9.24
C ASP A 58 -9.07 -1.29 7.87
N LEU A 59 -8.39 -1.80 6.85
CA LEU A 59 -8.87 -1.92 5.49
C LEU A 59 -8.89 -3.37 5.00
N SER A 60 -8.74 -4.34 5.89
CA SER A 60 -8.67 -5.78 5.55
C SER A 60 -9.94 -6.28 4.85
N ALA A 61 -11.10 -5.66 5.12
CA ALA A 61 -12.38 -6.02 4.51
C ALA A 61 -12.57 -5.43 3.09
N TRP A 62 -11.66 -4.58 2.60
CA TRP A 62 -11.81 -4.00 1.28
C TRP A 62 -11.52 -4.99 0.16
N ASP A 63 -12.49 -5.19 -0.72
CA ASP A 63 -12.28 -5.94 -1.97
C ASP A 63 -11.53 -5.05 -2.98
N VAL A 64 -10.21 -5.21 -3.04
CA VAL A 64 -9.32 -4.49 -3.99
C VAL A 64 -8.94 -5.34 -5.21
N SER A 65 -9.63 -6.45 -5.46
CA SER A 65 -9.31 -7.41 -6.53
C SER A 65 -9.40 -6.83 -7.94
N ARG A 66 -10.04 -5.66 -8.11
CA ARG A 66 -10.11 -4.93 -9.38
C ARG A 66 -9.12 -3.78 -9.50
N VAL A 67 -8.44 -3.43 -8.41
CA VAL A 67 -7.49 -2.33 -8.40
C VAL A 67 -6.25 -2.69 -9.23
N THR A 68 -5.85 -1.77 -10.09
CA THR A 68 -4.64 -1.87 -10.93
C THR A 68 -3.61 -0.81 -10.59
N MET A 69 -4.02 0.26 -9.89
CA MET A 69 -3.17 1.43 -9.63
C MET A 69 -3.25 1.83 -8.17
N VAL A 70 -2.12 1.72 -7.46
CA VAL A 70 -1.97 2.04 -6.02
C VAL A 70 -0.80 2.99 -5.74
N TYR A 71 -0.21 3.63 -6.76
CA TYR A 71 0.95 4.49 -6.57
C TYR A 71 0.73 5.51 -5.46
N TYR A 72 1.68 5.62 -4.54
CA TYR A 72 1.66 6.59 -3.42
C TYR A 72 0.46 6.50 -2.50
N ILE A 73 -0.30 5.39 -2.50
CA ILE A 73 -1.57 5.29 -1.75
C ILE A 73 -1.41 5.68 -0.28
N PHE A 74 -0.32 5.27 0.40
CA PHE A 74 -0.02 5.61 1.79
C PHE A 74 1.25 6.47 1.93
N TYR A 75 1.70 7.13 0.86
CA TYR A 75 2.91 7.94 0.93
C TYR A 75 2.81 8.98 2.04
N ARG A 76 3.77 8.96 2.98
CA ARG A 76 3.79 9.83 4.17
C ARG A 76 2.52 9.77 5.06
N ALA A 77 1.76 8.73 5.01
CA ALA A 77 0.76 8.41 6.04
C ALA A 77 1.51 7.88 7.28
N THR A 78 2.13 8.76 8.04
CA THR A 78 3.15 8.42 9.04
C THR A 78 2.66 7.53 10.18
N SER A 79 1.38 7.62 10.53
CA SER A 79 0.76 6.79 11.59
C SER A 79 0.22 5.46 11.07
N PHE A 80 0.27 5.23 9.74
CA PHE A 80 -0.41 4.08 9.16
C PHE A 80 0.28 2.75 9.53
N ASP A 81 -0.48 1.89 10.19
CA ASP A 81 -0.20 0.48 10.49
C ASP A 81 -1.50 -0.34 10.45
N GLY A 82 -2.49 0.12 9.69
CA GLY A 82 -3.79 -0.53 9.53
C GLY A 82 -3.67 -1.91 8.86
N ASP A 83 -4.63 -2.79 9.13
CA ASP A 83 -4.65 -4.14 8.57
C ASP A 83 -4.98 -4.11 7.07
N LEU A 84 -4.14 -4.76 6.27
CA LEU A 84 -4.26 -4.92 4.82
C LEU A 84 -4.24 -6.41 4.40
N THR A 85 -4.32 -7.35 5.34
CA THR A 85 -4.13 -8.79 5.08
C THR A 85 -5.11 -9.37 4.08
N GLY A 86 -6.30 -8.78 3.95
CA GLY A 86 -7.32 -9.20 2.97
C GLY A 86 -7.10 -8.70 1.54
N TRP A 87 -6.07 -7.91 1.27
CA TRP A 87 -5.89 -7.30 -0.05
C TRP A 87 -5.41 -8.29 -1.11
N ASN A 88 -6.21 -8.44 -2.17
CA ASN A 88 -5.81 -9.18 -3.36
C ASN A 88 -5.28 -8.19 -4.42
N LEU A 89 -3.96 -8.12 -4.56
CA LEU A 89 -3.28 -7.24 -5.52
C LEU A 89 -2.96 -7.93 -6.86
N GLY A 90 -3.63 -9.03 -7.19
CA GLY A 90 -3.34 -9.83 -8.38
C GLY A 90 -3.49 -9.10 -9.73
N LYS A 91 -3.94 -7.84 -9.75
CA LYS A 91 -3.96 -6.98 -10.95
C LYS A 91 -3.00 -5.79 -10.86
N VAL A 92 -2.34 -5.60 -9.73
CA VAL A 92 -1.31 -4.56 -9.56
C VAL A 92 0.01 -5.10 -10.11
N THR A 93 0.67 -4.32 -10.94
CA THR A 93 1.96 -4.70 -11.54
C THR A 93 3.14 -3.98 -10.90
N ASP A 94 2.91 -2.90 -10.18
CA ASP A 94 3.96 -2.06 -9.63
C ASP A 94 3.56 -1.51 -8.25
N LEU A 95 4.37 -1.82 -7.24
CA LEU A 95 4.25 -1.34 -5.87
C LEU A 95 5.30 -0.27 -5.54
N SER A 96 6.13 0.10 -6.50
CA SER A 96 7.14 1.14 -6.39
C SER A 96 6.56 2.53 -6.68
N SER A 97 7.26 3.38 -7.37
CA SER A 97 6.83 4.72 -7.73
C SER A 97 6.09 4.75 -9.07
N ALA A 98 5.23 5.76 -9.27
CA ALA A 98 4.59 5.96 -10.56
C ALA A 98 5.62 6.14 -11.67
N PRO A 99 5.40 5.53 -12.85
CA PRO A 99 6.29 5.68 -14.00
C PRO A 99 6.51 7.16 -14.33
N ASN A 100 7.75 7.52 -14.65
CA ASN A 100 8.15 8.88 -15.03
C ASN A 100 7.91 9.98 -13.96
N SER A 101 7.72 9.61 -12.70
CA SER A 101 7.46 10.57 -11.61
C SER A 101 8.69 11.38 -11.18
N GLY A 102 9.89 11.00 -11.62
CA GLY A 102 11.15 11.54 -11.10
C GLY A 102 11.49 11.14 -9.66
N TYR A 103 10.66 10.30 -9.04
CA TYR A 103 10.78 9.87 -7.65
C TYR A 103 11.12 8.39 -7.55
N HIS A 104 12.20 7.96 -8.20
CA HIS A 104 12.62 6.55 -8.31
C HIS A 104 12.87 5.83 -6.97
N THR A 105 12.97 6.55 -5.86
CA THR A 105 13.24 6.01 -4.52
C THR A 105 12.01 5.95 -3.62
N ARG A 106 10.80 5.92 -4.20
CA ARG A 106 9.55 5.95 -3.44
C ARG A 106 8.69 4.73 -3.77
N SER A 107 7.96 4.25 -2.78
CA SER A 107 6.99 3.16 -2.91
C SER A 107 5.65 3.58 -2.31
N ILE A 108 4.67 2.71 -2.39
CA ILE A 108 3.35 2.92 -1.79
C ILE A 108 3.42 3.24 -0.29
N PHE A 109 4.45 2.75 0.42
CA PHE A 109 4.66 2.97 1.86
C PHE A 109 5.76 3.98 2.19
N SER A 110 6.36 4.68 1.24
CA SER A 110 7.41 5.63 1.57
C SER A 110 6.95 6.67 2.59
N GLY A 111 7.67 6.78 3.72
CA GLY A 111 7.31 7.69 4.81
C GLY A 111 6.23 7.18 5.78
N THR A 112 5.74 5.94 5.64
CA THR A 112 4.93 5.27 6.68
C THR A 112 5.86 4.66 7.72
N SER A 113 6.20 5.42 8.77
CA SER A 113 7.19 4.98 9.76
C SER A 113 6.65 3.93 10.75
N SER A 114 5.34 3.84 10.92
CA SER A 114 4.69 2.95 11.88
C SER A 114 4.41 1.54 11.35
N LEU A 115 4.60 1.28 10.04
CA LEU A 115 4.25 0.00 9.43
C LEU A 115 5.02 -1.16 10.06
N THR A 116 4.29 -2.15 10.62
CA THR A 116 4.86 -3.34 11.28
C THR A 116 4.76 -4.62 10.46
N GLY A 117 3.75 -4.79 9.59
CA GLY A 117 3.74 -5.99 8.77
C GLY A 117 2.43 -6.48 8.17
N ASN A 118 1.33 -5.88 8.34
CA ASN A 118 -0.04 -6.33 7.98
C ASN A 118 -0.27 -6.61 6.47
N VAL A 119 0.63 -7.34 5.80
CA VAL A 119 0.62 -7.61 4.34
C VAL A 119 0.81 -9.09 4.00
N VAL A 120 0.76 -9.99 4.98
CA VAL A 120 1.08 -11.43 4.81
C VAL A 120 0.24 -12.13 3.73
N GLY A 121 -1.03 -11.78 3.61
CA GLY A 121 -1.97 -12.42 2.68
C GLY A 121 -1.99 -11.83 1.26
N TRP A 122 -1.10 -10.91 0.92
CA TRP A 122 -1.16 -10.27 -0.39
C TRP A 122 -0.89 -11.24 -1.54
N ASN A 123 -1.77 -11.21 -2.54
CA ASN A 123 -1.49 -11.81 -3.83
C ASN A 123 -0.68 -10.81 -4.68
N VAL A 124 0.61 -11.07 -4.81
CA VAL A 124 1.56 -10.22 -5.58
C VAL A 124 2.02 -10.88 -6.88
N SER A 125 1.35 -11.94 -7.33
CA SER A 125 1.77 -12.77 -8.47
C SER A 125 1.86 -12.02 -9.82
N SER A 126 1.25 -10.84 -9.93
CA SER A 126 1.36 -9.99 -11.12
C SER A 126 2.38 -8.85 -10.99
N VAL A 127 2.96 -8.67 -9.81
CA VAL A 127 3.87 -7.55 -9.55
C VAL A 127 5.22 -7.80 -10.23
N THR A 128 5.73 -6.76 -10.86
CA THR A 128 7.04 -6.76 -11.55
C THR A 128 8.05 -5.84 -10.88
N ALA A 129 7.57 -4.83 -10.09
CA ALA A 129 8.43 -3.86 -9.41
C ALA A 129 8.01 -3.66 -7.95
N MET A 130 8.97 -3.79 -7.04
CA MET A 130 8.84 -3.66 -5.59
C MET A 130 9.96 -2.79 -4.99
N ASP A 131 10.55 -1.90 -5.80
CA ASP A 131 11.66 -1.07 -5.33
C ASP A 131 11.26 -0.25 -4.11
N TYR A 132 12.13 -0.22 -3.11
CA TYR A 132 11.95 0.54 -1.86
C TYR A 132 10.69 0.21 -1.06
N LEU A 133 9.99 -0.90 -1.32
CA LEU A 133 8.65 -1.20 -0.77
C LEU A 133 8.63 -1.11 0.76
N PHE A 134 9.59 -1.71 1.44
CA PHE A 134 9.73 -1.68 2.91
C PHE A 134 10.97 -0.91 3.37
N SER A 135 11.53 -0.07 2.50
CA SER A 135 12.67 0.76 2.86
C SER A 135 12.33 1.71 4.01
N SER A 136 13.26 1.82 4.97
CA SER A 136 13.12 2.68 6.15
C SER A 136 11.89 2.35 7.02
N LYS A 137 11.59 1.04 7.17
CA LYS A 137 10.56 0.52 8.05
C LYS A 137 11.23 -0.18 9.25
N PRO A 138 11.60 0.57 10.29
CA PRO A 138 12.45 0.02 11.36
C PRO A 138 11.78 -1.10 12.17
N SER A 139 10.45 -1.13 12.22
CA SER A 139 9.66 -2.11 12.96
C SER A 139 9.01 -3.18 12.08
N PHE A 140 9.21 -3.10 10.76
CA PHE A 140 8.62 -4.08 9.84
C PHE A 140 9.25 -5.45 10.03
N ASP A 141 8.41 -6.42 10.38
CA ASP A 141 8.79 -7.84 10.48
C ASP A 141 7.57 -8.71 10.15
N CYS A 142 7.55 -9.28 8.97
CA CYS A 142 6.40 -10.00 8.42
C CYS A 142 6.90 -11.23 7.67
N ASP A 143 6.24 -12.37 7.87
CA ASP A 143 6.46 -13.56 7.05
C ASP A 143 5.92 -13.32 5.63
N LEU A 144 6.81 -13.34 4.65
CA LEU A 144 6.51 -13.13 3.24
C LEU A 144 6.67 -14.40 2.41
N SER A 145 6.82 -15.57 3.05
CA SER A 145 7.04 -16.86 2.38
C SER A 145 5.93 -17.25 1.41
N ALA A 146 4.70 -16.76 1.62
CA ALA A 146 3.56 -17.01 0.75
C ALA A 146 3.52 -16.12 -0.50
N TRP A 147 4.41 -15.12 -0.62
CA TRP A 147 4.41 -14.23 -1.79
C TRP A 147 4.99 -14.92 -3.02
N ASP A 148 4.21 -14.95 -4.10
CA ASP A 148 4.70 -15.36 -5.42
C ASP A 148 5.38 -14.17 -6.10
N VAL A 149 6.71 -14.17 -6.06
CA VAL A 149 7.56 -13.12 -6.66
C VAL A 149 8.15 -13.52 -8.01
N GLY A 150 7.63 -14.59 -8.62
CA GLY A 150 8.17 -15.14 -9.87
C GLY A 150 8.18 -14.16 -11.06
N ARG A 151 7.42 -13.08 -11.00
CA ARG A 151 7.38 -12.03 -12.04
C ARG A 151 8.14 -10.77 -11.67
N VAL A 152 8.66 -10.68 -10.45
CA VAL A 152 9.36 -9.48 -9.98
C VAL A 152 10.75 -9.41 -10.62
N THR A 153 11.02 -8.28 -11.27
CA THR A 153 12.31 -7.99 -11.93
C THR A 153 13.02 -6.79 -11.29
N GLN A 154 12.32 -6.00 -10.45
CA GLN A 154 12.87 -4.82 -9.79
C GLN A 154 12.60 -4.91 -8.29
N MET A 155 13.65 -4.94 -7.46
CA MET A 155 13.60 -5.03 -6.01
C MET A 155 14.67 -4.15 -5.35
N GLU A 156 15.06 -3.05 -6.01
CA GLU A 156 16.11 -2.18 -5.49
C GLU A 156 15.76 -1.70 -4.09
N ALA A 157 16.70 -1.85 -3.15
CA ALA A 157 16.62 -1.35 -1.79
C ALA A 157 15.31 -1.71 -1.03
N MET A 158 14.64 -2.81 -1.41
CA MET A 158 13.32 -3.19 -0.89
C MET A 158 13.27 -3.22 0.65
N PHE A 159 14.31 -3.70 1.31
CA PHE A 159 14.42 -3.76 2.78
C PHE A 159 15.51 -2.85 3.35
N GLN A 160 15.95 -1.85 2.59
CA GLN A 160 16.97 -0.91 3.07
C GLN A 160 16.54 -0.28 4.39
N SER A 161 17.36 -0.42 5.45
CA SER A 161 17.08 0.10 6.79
C SER A 161 15.80 -0.45 7.47
N ALA A 162 15.29 -1.58 7.02
CA ALA A 162 14.24 -2.35 7.72
C ALA A 162 14.90 -3.18 8.85
N LYS A 163 15.20 -2.52 9.96
CA LYS A 163 16.10 -3.06 11.02
C LYS A 163 15.56 -4.29 11.73
N ALA A 164 14.23 -4.41 11.87
CA ALA A 164 13.59 -5.53 12.54
C ALA A 164 13.35 -6.72 11.60
N PHE A 165 13.43 -6.51 10.28
CA PHE A 165 13.02 -7.53 9.31
C PHE A 165 13.82 -8.82 9.46
N ASN A 166 13.12 -9.89 9.77
CA ASN A 166 13.62 -11.26 9.85
C ASN A 166 12.62 -12.28 9.27
N GLY A 167 11.67 -11.79 8.46
CA GLY A 167 10.64 -12.63 7.82
C GLY A 167 11.22 -13.63 6.85
N ASP A 168 10.53 -14.76 6.67
CA ASP A 168 10.96 -15.81 5.75
C ASP A 168 10.74 -15.38 4.29
N VAL A 169 11.81 -15.41 3.50
CA VAL A 169 11.84 -15.18 2.05
C VAL A 169 12.58 -16.31 1.31
N THR A 170 12.81 -17.44 1.98
CA THR A 170 13.60 -18.55 1.43
C THR A 170 12.93 -19.21 0.22
N THR A 171 11.62 -19.08 0.09
CA THR A 171 10.84 -19.60 -1.04
C THR A 171 10.91 -18.71 -2.28
N TRP A 172 11.40 -17.49 -2.16
CA TRP A 172 11.40 -16.54 -3.27
C TRP A 172 12.29 -16.98 -4.42
N ARG A 173 11.73 -16.91 -5.60
CA ARG A 173 12.42 -17.14 -6.88
C ARG A 173 12.03 -15.99 -7.80
N PRO A 174 12.61 -14.79 -7.63
CA PRO A 174 12.32 -13.66 -8.50
C PRO A 174 12.64 -14.05 -9.95
N GLY A 175 11.84 -13.54 -10.88
CA GLY A 175 12.14 -13.62 -12.31
C GLY A 175 13.53 -13.06 -12.57
N GLU A 176 14.11 -13.36 -13.75
CA GLU A 176 15.45 -12.88 -14.09
C GLU A 176 15.48 -11.35 -13.94
N ALA A 177 15.99 -10.89 -12.79
CA ALA A 177 16.19 -9.47 -12.52
C ALA A 177 17.31 -8.98 -13.46
N THR A 178 16.99 -8.05 -14.31
CA THR A 178 17.96 -7.42 -15.23
C THR A 178 18.51 -6.16 -14.60
#